data_f8c9c8594db71081d5e54048959a9ad0
#
_entry.id   f8c9c8594db71081d5e54048959a9ad0
#
_cell.length_a   1.000
_cell.length_b   1.000
_cell.length_c   1.000
_cell.angle_alpha   90.00
_cell.angle_beta   90.00
_cell.angle_gamma   90.00
#
_symmetry.space_group_name_H-M   'P 1'
#
loop_
_entity.id
_entity.type
_entity.pdbx_description
1 polymer ?
#
loop_
_entity_poly.entity_id
_entity_poly.type
_entity_poly.pdbx_seq_one_letter_code
_entity_poly.pdbx_strand_id
1 'polypeptide(L)'
;MPTESTKPPSKLDTTVHFLRYGLPVFLVMGGIFALSQMPGSTIDNSAASGMLGRYTGEIAHFLEYFILAAFVLRWIFAVTAPSNQDDLDPAFVRVSGQKAVVLTILYAISDESHQWFIDGRSFELIDLAIDAGGAIVGSGVYLSIFQAWRLQRQQSCKS
;
A
#
# COMPACT_ATOMS: atom_id res chain seq x y z
N MET A 1 -24.97 33.27 9.92
CA MET A 1 -24.69 31.89 9.46
C MET A 1 -24.38 31.07 10.70
N PRO A 2 -25.15 30.02 11.02
CA PRO A 2 -24.83 29.18 12.17
C PRO A 2 -23.58 28.35 11.85
N THR A 3 -22.57 28.44 12.71
CA THR A 3 -21.40 27.56 12.67
C THR A 3 -21.86 26.15 13.02
N GLU A 4 -21.85 25.25 12.05
CA GLU A 4 -22.15 23.84 12.24
C GLU A 4 -21.10 23.29 13.24
N SER A 5 -21.55 23.06 14.46
CA SER A 5 -20.76 22.43 15.52
C SER A 5 -20.47 20.99 15.10
N THR A 6 -19.29 20.74 14.50
CA THR A 6 -18.83 19.39 14.19
C THR A 6 -18.57 18.65 15.51
N LYS A 7 -19.54 17.85 15.92
CA LYS A 7 -19.40 16.94 17.06
C LYS A 7 -18.19 16.02 16.80
N PRO A 8 -17.28 15.86 17.75
CA PRO A 8 -16.15 14.95 17.58
C PRO A 8 -16.65 13.53 17.27
N PRO A 9 -15.95 12.77 16.41
CA PRO A 9 -16.36 11.42 16.06
C PRO A 9 -16.48 10.54 17.30
N SER A 10 -17.49 9.70 17.34
CA SER A 10 -17.67 8.74 18.43
C SER A 10 -16.55 7.69 18.42
N LYS A 11 -16.29 7.05 19.57
CA LYS A 11 -15.32 5.94 19.66
C LYS A 11 -15.67 4.82 18.67
N LEU A 12 -16.94 4.56 18.44
CA LEU A 12 -17.43 3.57 17.49
C LEU A 12 -17.07 3.95 16.06
N ASP A 13 -17.26 5.23 15.68
CA ASP A 13 -16.91 5.73 14.34
C ASP A 13 -15.40 5.59 14.07
N THR A 14 -14.58 5.93 15.07
CA THR A 14 -13.12 5.77 14.97
C THR A 14 -12.71 4.32 14.81
N THR A 15 -13.34 3.39 15.55
CA THR A 15 -13.06 1.95 15.47
C THR A 15 -13.46 1.39 14.10
N VAL A 16 -14.65 1.71 13.61
CA VAL A 16 -15.13 1.26 12.30
C VAL A 16 -14.22 1.80 11.18
N HIS A 17 -13.81 3.06 11.29
CA HIS A 17 -12.90 3.69 10.34
C HIS A 17 -11.53 2.97 10.31
N PHE A 18 -10.95 2.67 11.48
CA PHE A 18 -9.71 1.91 11.56
C PHE A 18 -9.87 0.50 10.97
N LEU A 19 -10.92 -0.23 11.32
CA LEU A 19 -11.17 -1.57 10.79
C LEU A 19 -11.31 -1.58 9.26
N ARG A 20 -11.90 -0.54 8.68
CA ARG A 20 -12.12 -0.44 7.24
C ARG A 20 -10.89 -0.06 6.45
N TYR A 21 -10.03 0.80 6.99
CA TYR A 21 -8.92 1.42 6.25
C TYR A 21 -7.55 1.08 6.80
N GLY A 22 -7.38 1.02 8.12
CA GLY A 22 -6.11 0.73 8.76
C GLY A 22 -5.82 -0.77 8.83
N LEU A 23 -6.78 -1.57 9.30
CA LEU A 23 -6.60 -3.02 9.47
C LEU A 23 -6.07 -3.72 8.21
N PRO A 24 -6.59 -3.44 6.98
CA PRO A 24 -6.04 -4.06 5.77
C PRO A 24 -4.55 -3.79 5.56
N VAL A 25 -4.05 -2.60 5.90
CA VAL A 25 -2.62 -2.27 5.81
C VAL A 25 -1.81 -3.19 6.73
N PHE A 26 -2.22 -3.31 7.99
CA PHE A 26 -1.52 -4.17 8.95
C PHE A 26 -1.61 -5.66 8.61
N LEU A 27 -2.71 -6.11 8.01
CA LEU A 27 -2.85 -7.48 7.52
C LEU A 27 -1.88 -7.77 6.37
N VAL A 28 -1.74 -6.85 5.42
CA VAL A 28 -0.78 -6.99 4.31
C VAL A 28 0.65 -6.96 4.86
N MET A 29 0.99 -6.02 5.73
CA MET A 29 2.31 -5.97 6.38
C MET A 29 2.61 -7.27 7.13
N GLY A 30 1.66 -7.77 7.92
CA GLY A 30 1.81 -9.05 8.63
C GLY A 30 1.97 -10.24 7.70
N GLY A 31 1.28 -10.24 6.55
CA GLY A 31 1.42 -11.26 5.50
C GLY A 31 2.83 -11.25 4.89
N ILE A 32 3.32 -10.08 4.48
CA ILE A 32 4.69 -9.90 3.96
C ILE A 32 5.70 -10.41 5.00
N PHE A 33 5.59 -9.93 6.25
CA PHE A 33 6.47 -10.36 7.32
C PHE A 33 6.45 -11.88 7.55
N ALA A 34 5.27 -12.51 7.49
CA ALA A 34 5.15 -13.96 7.64
C ALA A 34 5.82 -14.73 6.49
N LEU A 35 5.72 -14.22 5.25
CA LEU A 35 6.41 -14.80 4.09
C LEU A 35 7.93 -14.61 4.18
N SER A 36 8.38 -13.46 4.66
CA SER A 36 9.80 -13.15 4.88
C SER A 36 10.46 -14.05 5.93
N GLN A 37 9.69 -14.69 6.83
CA GLN A 37 10.22 -15.67 7.80
C GLN A 37 10.59 -17.01 7.16
N MET A 38 10.17 -17.28 5.91
CA MET A 38 10.45 -18.57 5.28
C MET A 38 11.92 -18.68 4.88
N PRO A 39 12.63 -19.77 5.30
CA PRO A 39 14.01 -20.01 4.88
C PRO A 39 14.11 -20.09 3.35
N GLY A 40 15.23 -19.59 2.79
CA GLY A 40 15.47 -19.59 1.33
C GLY A 40 15.32 -20.98 0.71
N SER A 41 15.79 -22.02 1.39
CA SER A 41 15.67 -23.43 0.93
C SER A 41 14.21 -23.91 0.74
N THR A 42 13.26 -23.34 1.48
CA THR A 42 11.83 -23.68 1.33
C THR A 42 11.26 -23.09 0.06
N ILE A 43 11.70 -21.90 -0.31
CA ILE A 43 11.26 -21.19 -1.51
C ILE A 43 11.83 -21.87 -2.76
N ASP A 44 13.11 -22.22 -2.74
CA ASP A 44 13.76 -22.91 -3.87
C ASP A 44 13.12 -24.27 -4.18
N ASN A 45 12.70 -25.00 -3.16
CA ASN A 45 12.04 -26.30 -3.31
C ASN A 45 10.57 -26.21 -3.73
N SER A 46 9.90 -25.11 -3.43
CA SER A 46 8.48 -24.87 -3.79
C SER A 46 8.31 -24.17 -5.14
N ALA A 47 9.37 -23.54 -5.65
CA ALA A 47 9.36 -22.93 -6.97
C ALA A 47 9.28 -24.03 -8.03
N ALA A 48 8.12 -24.13 -8.68
CA ALA A 48 7.92 -25.05 -9.79
C ALA A 48 9.10 -24.96 -10.76
N SER A 49 9.78 -26.10 -10.96
CA SER A 49 10.96 -26.27 -11.78
C SER A 49 10.69 -25.82 -13.23
N GLY A 50 10.93 -24.54 -13.52
CA GLY A 50 10.75 -23.97 -14.84
C GLY A 50 11.23 -22.52 -14.92
N MET A 51 11.18 -21.96 -16.13
CA MET A 51 11.61 -20.59 -16.41
C MET A 51 10.85 -19.55 -15.58
N LEU A 52 9.59 -19.83 -15.17
CA LEU A 52 8.81 -19.00 -14.25
C LEU A 52 9.34 -19.07 -12.81
N GLY A 53 9.87 -20.20 -12.36
CA GLY A 53 10.37 -20.37 -11.00
C GLY A 53 11.54 -19.46 -10.64
N ARG A 54 12.31 -19.03 -11.64
CA ARG A 54 13.44 -18.12 -11.45
C ARG A 54 13.00 -16.70 -11.04
N TYR A 55 11.83 -16.26 -11.49
CA TYR A 55 11.32 -14.89 -11.26
C TYR A 55 10.16 -14.83 -10.27
N THR A 56 9.82 -15.97 -9.64
CA THR A 56 8.69 -16.00 -8.69
C THR A 56 8.95 -15.13 -7.46
N GLY A 57 10.19 -15.06 -6.98
CA GLY A 57 10.60 -14.20 -5.88
C GLY A 57 10.38 -12.73 -6.23
N GLU A 58 10.98 -12.26 -7.30
CA GLU A 58 10.92 -10.86 -7.72
C GLU A 58 9.49 -10.42 -8.04
N ILE A 59 8.67 -11.30 -8.64
CA ILE A 59 7.26 -11.01 -8.91
C ILE A 59 6.48 -10.92 -7.61
N ALA A 60 6.74 -11.80 -6.65
CA ALA A 60 6.09 -11.78 -5.34
C ALA A 60 6.40 -10.46 -4.61
N HIS A 61 7.68 -10.09 -4.48
CA HIS A 61 8.13 -8.82 -3.92
C HIS A 61 7.41 -7.63 -4.57
N PHE A 62 7.44 -7.55 -5.91
CA PHE A 62 6.75 -6.48 -6.62
C PHE A 62 5.25 -6.40 -6.28
N LEU A 63 4.54 -7.53 -6.28
CA LEU A 63 3.10 -7.57 -6.02
C LEU A 63 2.76 -7.25 -4.55
N GLU A 64 3.54 -7.72 -3.61
CA GLU A 64 3.37 -7.45 -2.19
C GLU A 64 3.43 -5.95 -1.90
N TYR A 65 4.46 -5.27 -2.40
CA TYR A 65 4.66 -3.84 -2.20
C TYR A 65 3.75 -2.98 -3.08
N PHE A 66 3.33 -3.47 -4.25
CA PHE A 66 2.26 -2.87 -5.05
C PHE A 66 0.94 -2.80 -4.25
N ILE A 67 0.55 -3.93 -3.66
CA ILE A 67 -0.69 -4.03 -2.88
C ILE A 67 -0.58 -3.18 -1.61
N LEU A 68 0.54 -3.26 -0.90
CA LEU A 68 0.77 -2.50 0.32
C LEU A 68 0.66 -1.00 0.07
N ALA A 69 1.32 -0.47 -0.96
CA ALA A 69 1.28 0.95 -1.31
C ALA A 69 -0.15 1.43 -1.63
N ALA A 70 -0.94 0.64 -2.35
CA ALA A 70 -2.33 0.96 -2.64
C ALA A 70 -3.19 1.05 -1.37
N PHE A 71 -3.02 0.13 -0.41
CA PHE A 71 -3.72 0.16 0.87
C PHE A 71 -3.24 1.31 1.77
N VAL A 72 -1.94 1.58 1.82
CA VAL A 72 -1.38 2.73 2.57
C VAL A 72 -1.95 4.04 2.02
N LEU A 73 -1.97 4.23 0.70
CA LEU A 73 -2.52 5.42 0.07
C LEU A 73 -4.02 5.58 0.33
N ARG A 74 -4.78 4.48 0.25
CA ARG A 74 -6.19 4.45 0.59
C ARG A 74 -6.43 4.88 2.04
N TRP A 75 -5.59 4.42 2.97
CA TRP A 75 -5.66 4.82 4.38
C TRP A 75 -5.31 6.29 4.57
N ILE A 76 -4.24 6.78 3.93
CA ILE A 76 -3.88 8.21 3.97
C ILE A 76 -5.07 9.06 3.51
N PHE A 77 -5.69 8.74 2.37
CA PHE A 77 -6.87 9.47 1.90
C PHE A 77 -8.03 9.43 2.90
N ALA A 78 -8.30 8.27 3.48
CA ALA A 78 -9.38 8.13 4.45
C ALA A 78 -9.19 9.00 5.70
N VAL A 79 -7.94 9.22 6.14
CA VAL A 79 -7.62 9.97 7.37
C VAL A 79 -7.43 11.47 7.11
N THR A 80 -6.92 11.84 5.93
CA THR A 80 -6.44 13.21 5.68
C THR A 80 -7.21 13.96 4.59
N ALA A 81 -8.04 13.28 3.78
CA ALA A 81 -8.80 13.95 2.73
C ALA A 81 -9.91 14.84 3.34
N PRO A 82 -10.14 16.02 2.76
CA PRO A 82 -11.26 16.87 3.14
C PRO A 82 -12.60 16.17 2.87
N SER A 83 -13.65 16.59 3.59
CA SER A 83 -14.98 16.00 3.48
C SER A 83 -15.57 16.12 2.08
N ASN A 84 -15.26 17.20 1.36
CA ASN A 84 -15.61 17.36 -0.04
C ASN A 84 -14.51 16.80 -0.95
N GLN A 85 -14.67 15.55 -1.38
CA GLN A 85 -13.71 14.89 -2.26
C GLN A 85 -13.72 15.40 -3.71
N ASP A 86 -14.73 16.20 -4.10
CA ASP A 86 -14.81 16.73 -5.46
C ASP A 86 -13.81 17.86 -5.71
N ASP A 87 -13.38 18.55 -4.66
CA ASP A 87 -12.45 19.70 -4.72
C ASP A 87 -11.04 19.36 -4.18
N LEU A 88 -10.62 18.10 -4.31
CA LEU A 88 -9.25 17.74 -3.89
C LEU A 88 -8.20 18.46 -4.72
N ASP A 89 -7.35 19.22 -4.02
CA ASP A 89 -6.19 19.89 -4.62
C ASP A 89 -5.25 18.83 -5.25
N PRO A 90 -4.83 19.03 -6.52
CA PRO A 90 -3.82 18.18 -7.16
C PRO A 90 -2.53 18.04 -6.34
N ALA A 91 -2.13 19.08 -5.61
CA ALA A 91 -0.97 19.02 -4.72
C ALA A 91 -1.21 18.05 -3.55
N PHE A 92 -2.40 18.04 -2.96
CA PHE A 92 -2.77 17.07 -1.92
C PHE A 92 -2.69 15.64 -2.43
N VAL A 93 -3.22 15.35 -3.63
CA VAL A 93 -3.20 14.03 -4.25
C VAL A 93 -1.76 13.56 -4.47
N ARG A 94 -0.91 14.43 -5.03
CA ARG A 94 0.50 14.14 -5.28
C ARG A 94 1.27 13.87 -3.98
N VAL A 95 1.13 14.73 -2.99
CA VAL A 95 1.82 14.59 -1.70
C VAL A 95 1.38 13.33 -0.96
N SER A 96 0.09 12.98 -1.03
CA SER A 96 -0.43 11.74 -0.45
C SER A 96 0.17 10.51 -1.12
N GLY A 97 0.28 10.52 -2.46
CA GLY A 97 0.95 9.46 -3.21
C GLY A 97 2.43 9.31 -2.82
N GLN A 98 3.16 10.43 -2.73
CA GLN A 98 4.56 10.42 -2.29
C GLN A 98 4.72 9.87 -0.87
N LYS A 99 3.84 10.26 0.06
CA LYS A 99 3.85 9.72 1.43
C LYS A 99 3.62 8.21 1.44
N ALA A 100 2.68 7.70 0.65
CA ALA A 100 2.42 6.27 0.55
C ALA A 100 3.65 5.52 0.05
N VAL A 101 4.29 5.99 -1.03
CA VAL A 101 5.52 5.40 -1.57
C VAL A 101 6.63 5.39 -0.52
N VAL A 102 6.89 6.53 0.14
CA VAL A 102 7.95 6.63 1.16
C VAL A 102 7.69 5.68 2.33
N LEU A 103 6.46 5.63 2.86
CA LEU A 103 6.12 4.73 3.97
C LEU A 103 6.27 3.26 3.57
N THR A 104 5.88 2.90 2.35
CA THR A 104 6.01 1.55 1.83
C THR A 104 7.49 1.17 1.64
N ILE A 105 8.33 2.07 1.11
CA ILE A 105 9.78 1.83 0.98
C ILE A 105 10.45 1.71 2.36
N LEU A 106 10.06 2.50 3.34
CA LEU A 106 10.59 2.36 4.71
C LEU A 106 10.23 0.99 5.31
N TYR A 107 9.05 0.48 5.02
CA TYR A 107 8.68 -0.88 5.40
C TYR A 107 9.52 -1.93 4.65
N ALA A 108 9.74 -1.77 3.34
CA ALA A 108 10.61 -2.65 2.54
C ALA A 108 12.04 -2.72 3.13
N ILE A 109 12.63 -1.59 3.47
CA ILE A 109 13.95 -1.55 4.12
C ILE A 109 13.94 -2.32 5.45
N SER A 110 12.87 -2.18 6.24
CA SER A 110 12.72 -2.92 7.49
C SER A 110 12.63 -4.43 7.28
N ASP A 111 11.85 -4.84 6.26
CA ASP A 111 11.66 -6.25 5.89
C ASP A 111 12.97 -6.87 5.39
N GLU A 112 13.65 -6.23 4.44
CA GLU A 112 14.96 -6.64 3.94
C GLU A 112 16.03 -6.71 5.05
N SER A 113 16.02 -5.73 5.95
CA SER A 113 16.92 -5.76 7.11
C SER A 113 16.61 -6.93 8.04
N HIS A 114 15.35 -7.34 8.15
CA HIS A 114 14.96 -8.50 8.93
C HIS A 114 15.36 -9.81 8.24
N GLN A 115 15.23 -9.90 6.91
CA GLN A 115 15.64 -11.08 6.14
C GLN A 115 17.14 -11.45 6.33
N TRP A 116 17.99 -10.48 6.60
CA TRP A 116 19.41 -10.73 6.93
C TRP A 116 19.59 -11.69 8.11
N PHE A 117 18.62 -11.77 9.02
CA PHE A 117 18.68 -12.67 10.19
C PHE A 117 18.03 -14.04 9.93
N ILE A 118 17.54 -14.29 8.72
CA ILE A 118 16.89 -15.56 8.35
C ILE A 118 17.88 -16.45 7.62
N ASP A 119 17.97 -17.72 8.01
CA ASP A 119 18.88 -18.69 7.42
C ASP A 119 18.64 -18.85 5.90
N GLY A 120 19.72 -18.68 5.12
CA GLY A 120 19.67 -18.79 3.67
C GLY A 120 19.06 -17.58 2.96
N ARG A 121 18.90 -16.45 3.67
CA ARG A 121 18.52 -15.16 3.08
C ARG A 121 19.64 -14.14 3.22
N SER A 122 19.68 -13.16 2.33
CA SER A 122 20.60 -12.01 2.35
C SER A 122 19.83 -10.73 2.10
N PHE A 123 20.37 -9.61 2.55
CA PHE A 123 19.85 -8.29 2.17
C PHE A 123 20.23 -8.01 0.71
N GLU A 124 19.25 -7.86 -0.15
CA GLU A 124 19.46 -7.65 -1.59
C GLU A 124 18.93 -6.28 -2.05
N LEU A 125 19.84 -5.43 -2.55
CA LEU A 125 19.45 -4.12 -3.10
C LEU A 125 18.55 -4.23 -4.32
N ILE A 126 18.62 -5.36 -5.05
CA ILE A 126 17.74 -5.61 -6.21
C ILE A 126 16.32 -5.81 -5.74
N ASP A 127 16.09 -6.58 -4.68
CA ASP A 127 14.76 -6.80 -4.13
C ASP A 127 14.18 -5.48 -3.61
N LEU A 128 14.97 -4.68 -2.89
CA LEU A 128 14.55 -3.35 -2.48
C LEU A 128 14.18 -2.43 -3.66
N ALA A 129 14.87 -2.54 -4.80
CA ALA A 129 14.53 -1.77 -6.00
C ALA A 129 13.21 -2.26 -6.64
N ILE A 130 12.96 -3.56 -6.61
CA ILE A 130 11.70 -4.18 -7.08
C ILE A 130 10.54 -3.76 -6.19
N ASP A 131 10.72 -3.78 -4.87
CA ASP A 131 9.75 -3.32 -3.87
C ASP A 131 9.38 -1.85 -4.08
N ALA A 132 10.40 -0.99 -4.27
CA ALA A 132 10.19 0.42 -4.59
C ALA A 132 9.43 0.61 -5.91
N GLY A 133 9.74 -0.20 -6.93
CA GLY A 133 9.00 -0.26 -8.19
C GLY A 133 7.53 -0.63 -7.97
N GLY A 134 7.27 -1.66 -7.19
CA GLY A 134 5.92 -2.08 -6.77
C GLY A 134 5.17 -0.95 -6.07
N ALA A 135 5.81 -0.29 -5.11
CA ALA A 135 5.22 0.82 -4.36
C ALA A 135 4.84 2.01 -5.26
N ILE A 136 5.70 2.39 -6.20
CA ILE A 136 5.46 3.48 -7.15
C ILE A 136 4.28 3.14 -8.06
N VAL A 137 4.31 1.96 -8.68
CA VAL A 137 3.27 1.53 -9.62
C VAL A 137 1.94 1.33 -8.89
N GLY A 138 1.93 0.70 -7.72
CA GLY A 138 0.72 0.49 -6.91
C GLY A 138 0.05 1.80 -6.50
N SER A 139 0.82 2.78 -6.04
CA SER A 139 0.31 4.12 -5.75
C SER A 139 -0.22 4.81 -7.00
N GLY A 140 0.48 4.73 -8.13
CA GLY A 140 0.08 5.32 -9.40
C GLY A 140 -1.22 4.73 -9.94
N VAL A 141 -1.37 3.41 -9.91
CA VAL A 141 -2.59 2.71 -10.34
C VAL A 141 -3.76 3.10 -9.45
N TYR A 142 -3.56 3.12 -8.12
CA TYR A 142 -4.61 3.56 -7.21
C TYR A 142 -5.08 4.99 -7.51
N LEU A 143 -4.15 5.94 -7.72
CA LEU A 143 -4.47 7.31 -8.06
C LEU A 143 -5.25 7.41 -9.38
N SER A 144 -4.84 6.66 -10.39
CA SER A 144 -5.51 6.65 -11.70
C SER A 144 -6.96 6.16 -11.60
N ILE A 145 -7.18 5.06 -10.87
CA ILE A 145 -8.53 4.52 -10.62
C ILE A 145 -9.37 5.53 -9.83
N PHE A 146 -8.80 6.13 -8.78
CA PHE A 146 -9.48 7.10 -7.95
C PHE A 146 -9.90 8.35 -8.76
N GLN A 147 -9.02 8.87 -9.62
CA GLN A 147 -9.32 10.02 -10.49
C GLN A 147 -10.41 9.66 -11.51
N ALA A 148 -10.34 8.50 -12.16
CA ALA A 148 -11.35 8.04 -13.10
C ALA A 148 -12.72 7.94 -12.44
N TRP A 149 -12.80 7.39 -11.24
CA TRP A 149 -14.03 7.29 -10.46
C TRP A 149 -14.63 8.67 -10.09
N ARG A 150 -13.78 9.63 -9.70
CA ARG A 150 -14.22 11.01 -9.43
C ARG A 150 -14.84 11.67 -10.66
N LEU A 151 -14.18 11.56 -11.82
CA LEU A 151 -14.68 12.12 -13.07
C LEU A 151 -16.04 11.55 -13.46
N GLN A 152 -16.23 10.25 -13.31
CA GLN A 152 -17.53 9.60 -13.57
C GLN A 152 -18.63 10.13 -12.64
N ARG A 153 -18.35 10.31 -11.35
CA ARG A 153 -19.32 10.89 -10.41
C ARG A 153 -19.72 12.31 -10.78
N GLN A 154 -18.77 13.16 -11.14
CA GLN A 154 -19.06 14.54 -11.54
C GLN A 154 -19.92 14.63 -12.80
N GLN A 155 -19.76 13.70 -13.74
CA GLN A 155 -20.60 13.62 -14.94
C GLN A 155 -22.04 13.19 -14.61
N SER A 156 -22.20 12.21 -13.73
CA SER A 156 -23.52 11.71 -13.32
C SER A 156 -24.35 12.73 -12.51
N CYS A 157 -23.69 13.71 -11.86
CA CYS A 157 -24.40 14.78 -11.16
C CYS A 157 -24.82 15.94 -12.07
N LYS A 158 -24.34 15.99 -13.33
CA LYS A 158 -24.64 17.03 -14.31
C LYS A 158 -25.71 16.61 -15.34
N SER A 159 -26.05 15.34 -15.40
CA SER A 159 -27.12 14.77 -16.23
C SER A 159 -28.42 14.68 -15.45
#